data_d9ad601e8df2fb09cf4c59ac6aa9c541
#
_entry.id   d9ad601e8df2fb09cf4c59ac6aa9c541
#
_cell.length_a   1.000
_cell.length_b   1.000
_cell.length_c   1.000
_cell.angle_alpha   90.00
_cell.angle_beta   90.00
_cell.angle_gamma   90.00
#
_symmetry.space_group_name_H-M   'P 1'
#
loop_
_entity.id
_entity.type
_entity.pdbx_description
1 polymer ?
#
loop_
_entity_poly.entity_id
_entity_poly.type
_entity_poly.pdbx_seq_one_letter_code
_entity_poly.pdbx_strand_id
1 'polypeptide(L)'
;LDVKTDSADMAWIAYVSPEIKALENRTHVQAHVSPRRFLLQLFKDVSQVDEPLKLMTEMHTVASSIQDVGLNFPTYPQDIEDGLNALFTDEEFRAIYDANNRRMTINNGNDPTNESIPARCAISLWQNIEAEADAALRSPRSSATLRFGHDTALYRLLSFLFDTASLPQSAREDEEKVVLGNGVDRMDRVVPMAANLQMVFYKNAQDSVLFKFMLNERDIQLSGLAQVEYGTCYYSWNTWKQMMHERIHNLEHIRQLNALNTMVGTAQANTQTAGMFGKGSEEHGQTLPAVLVPNGQNFWTPQTQDTEQKCIAPYYYKDTHLQGFRNSHWIVGGCTQDYGSFTVAALGGNLRLQPEQRATPFSHDDEISHPHYYAVHLKQEHLKAELTALSHTSILRVTPDKDELVHLVINPNSDEGQGYIEIDTVNHVVYGYNPVHRIYQGWGEPAGFSGHFVLAYDEDELVDYGVFDGDNRISRGLKMQDKARIGAWLTFRGKAGKSMEWLSASSFTSRENALGNLNGENYMFGGLDFNSMMQFAAEFWCERFHTIDVESKNLSKVNQFYGALYRSSFLPHEISDVNGDYPEFSTGTQVDYSVYGNYSPYNALKKYGDFSMWDIYRAELPLY
;
A
#
# COMPACT_ATOMS: atom_id res chain seq x y z
N LEU A 1 20.88 34.74 -24.49
CA LEU A 1 20.52 33.37 -24.16
C LEU A 1 21.68 32.46 -24.60
N ASP A 2 22.57 32.10 -23.68
CA ASP A 2 23.56 31.06 -23.95
C ASP A 2 22.89 29.69 -23.83
N VAL A 3 22.57 29.11 -24.97
CA VAL A 3 22.10 27.71 -25.01
C VAL A 3 23.32 26.82 -24.89
N LYS A 4 23.60 26.32 -23.70
CA LYS A 4 24.57 25.24 -23.54
C LYS A 4 23.93 23.92 -23.89
N THR A 5 24.25 23.35 -25.01
CA THR A 5 24.01 21.94 -25.32
C THR A 5 25.23 21.17 -24.85
N ASP A 6 25.22 20.68 -23.63
CA ASP A 6 26.27 19.81 -23.11
C ASP A 6 25.86 18.35 -23.34
N SER A 7 26.47 17.74 -24.36
CA SER A 7 26.23 16.34 -24.72
C SER A 7 27.13 15.36 -23.96
N ALA A 8 27.98 15.85 -23.06
CA ALA A 8 29.03 15.04 -22.46
C ALA A 8 28.68 14.41 -21.10
N ASP A 9 27.68 14.89 -20.42
CA ASP A 9 27.33 14.37 -19.07
C ASP A 9 25.85 14.05 -18.96
N MET A 10 25.43 13.01 -19.68
CA MET A 10 24.05 12.58 -19.82
C MET A 10 23.65 11.50 -18.80
N ALA A 11 24.42 11.25 -17.74
CA ALA A 11 24.12 10.23 -16.73
C ALA A 11 22.77 10.48 -16.04
N TRP A 12 22.35 11.74 -15.90
CA TRP A 12 21.05 12.14 -15.36
C TRP A 12 19.88 11.99 -16.37
N ILE A 13 20.16 11.82 -17.65
CA ILE A 13 19.16 11.54 -18.70
C ILE A 13 18.90 10.04 -18.84
N ALA A 14 19.73 9.19 -18.25
CA ALA A 14 19.56 7.74 -18.32
C ALA A 14 18.33 7.28 -17.50
N TYR A 15 17.16 7.71 -17.94
CA TYR A 15 15.85 7.33 -17.40
C TYR A 15 15.51 5.85 -17.55
N VAL A 16 16.37 5.12 -18.23
CA VAL A 16 16.25 3.69 -18.41
C VAL A 16 17.14 3.02 -17.39
N SER A 17 16.89 3.30 -16.10
CA SER A 17 17.52 2.53 -15.05
C SER A 17 17.03 1.07 -15.13
N PRO A 18 17.82 0.10 -14.70
CA PRO A 18 17.37 -1.29 -14.60
C PRO A 18 16.09 -1.43 -13.76
N GLU A 19 15.91 -0.59 -12.75
CA GLU A 19 14.72 -0.57 -11.89
C GLU A 19 13.46 -0.16 -12.66
N ILE A 20 13.54 0.88 -13.50
CA ILE A 20 12.43 1.30 -14.36
C ILE A 20 12.06 0.20 -15.36
N LYS A 21 13.07 -0.44 -15.99
CA LYS A 21 12.79 -1.57 -16.90
C LYS A 21 12.12 -2.73 -16.20
N ALA A 22 12.56 -3.06 -15.00
CA ALA A 22 11.94 -4.10 -14.20
C ALA A 22 10.48 -3.74 -13.83
N LEU A 23 10.24 -2.48 -13.46
CA LEU A 23 8.89 -1.98 -13.19
C LEU A 23 8.00 -2.08 -14.42
N GLU A 24 8.44 -1.58 -15.57
CA GLU A 24 7.70 -1.64 -16.83
C GLU A 24 7.37 -3.08 -17.24
N ASN A 25 8.29 -4.03 -17.04
CA ASN A 25 8.10 -5.44 -17.38
C ASN A 25 7.09 -6.14 -16.46
N ARG A 26 6.97 -5.72 -15.20
CA ARG A 26 6.00 -6.29 -14.25
C ARG A 26 4.65 -5.58 -14.24
N THR A 27 4.55 -4.41 -14.89
CA THR A 27 3.31 -3.64 -14.94
C THR A 27 2.37 -4.22 -15.99
N HIS A 28 1.35 -4.94 -15.55
CA HIS A 28 0.34 -5.54 -16.40
C HIS A 28 -0.99 -4.82 -16.21
N VAL A 29 -1.28 -3.86 -17.07
CA VAL A 29 -2.57 -3.15 -17.10
C VAL A 29 -3.24 -3.39 -18.45
N GLN A 30 -4.44 -3.94 -18.44
CA GLN A 30 -5.24 -4.17 -19.63
C GLN A 30 -6.53 -3.36 -19.58
N ALA A 31 -7.01 -2.93 -20.75
CA ALA A 31 -8.30 -2.28 -20.85
C ALA A 31 -9.42 -3.31 -20.60
N HIS A 32 -10.34 -3.00 -19.70
CA HIS A 32 -11.51 -3.80 -19.43
C HIS A 32 -12.62 -3.49 -20.44
N VAL A 33 -12.42 -3.96 -21.67
CA VAL A 33 -13.33 -3.73 -22.80
C VAL A 33 -13.40 -4.96 -23.69
N SER A 34 -14.58 -5.28 -24.21
CA SER A 34 -14.75 -6.38 -25.16
C SER A 34 -14.37 -5.93 -26.58
N PRO A 35 -13.37 -6.52 -27.23
CA PRO A 35 -12.98 -6.14 -28.57
C PRO A 35 -13.96 -6.61 -29.65
N ARG A 36 -14.96 -7.44 -29.29
CA ARG A 36 -15.84 -8.12 -30.25
C ARG A 36 -16.60 -7.14 -31.15
N ARG A 37 -17.21 -6.09 -30.59
CA ARG A 37 -17.97 -5.09 -31.36
C ARG A 37 -17.06 -4.37 -32.37
N PHE A 38 -15.91 -3.92 -31.92
CA PHE A 38 -14.89 -3.27 -32.74
C PHE A 38 -14.44 -4.18 -33.90
N LEU A 39 -14.09 -5.44 -33.62
CA LEU A 39 -13.60 -6.39 -34.62
C LEU A 39 -14.66 -6.75 -35.67
N LEU A 40 -15.94 -6.82 -35.30
CA LEU A 40 -17.03 -7.09 -36.25
C LEU A 40 -17.23 -6.00 -37.29
N GLN A 41 -16.67 -4.80 -37.08
CA GLN A 41 -16.68 -3.76 -38.09
C GLN A 41 -15.57 -3.96 -39.14
N LEU A 42 -14.49 -4.63 -38.76
CA LEU A 42 -13.32 -4.85 -39.62
C LEU A 42 -13.28 -6.23 -40.27
N PHE A 43 -13.82 -7.26 -39.59
CA PHE A 43 -13.69 -8.66 -40.00
C PHE A 43 -15.04 -9.36 -40.03
N LYS A 44 -15.25 -10.18 -41.07
CA LYS A 44 -16.43 -11.05 -41.16
C LYS A 44 -16.36 -12.23 -40.18
N ASP A 45 -15.14 -12.69 -39.90
CA ASP A 45 -14.87 -13.79 -38.97
C ASP A 45 -13.80 -13.32 -37.98
N VAL A 46 -14.22 -13.07 -36.75
CA VAL A 46 -13.35 -12.59 -35.67
C VAL A 46 -12.55 -13.70 -34.99
N SER A 47 -12.87 -14.97 -35.25
CA SER A 47 -12.16 -16.12 -34.67
C SER A 47 -10.74 -16.29 -35.19
N GLN A 48 -10.38 -15.59 -36.27
CA GLN A 48 -9.07 -15.64 -36.90
C GLN A 48 -8.12 -14.53 -36.43
N VAL A 49 -8.55 -13.70 -35.46
CA VAL A 49 -7.70 -12.68 -34.87
C VAL A 49 -7.02 -13.22 -33.62
N ASP A 50 -5.72 -13.43 -33.68
CA ASP A 50 -4.96 -14.09 -32.60
C ASP A 50 -4.93 -13.24 -31.30
N GLU A 51 -4.78 -11.91 -31.41
CA GLU A 51 -4.69 -10.99 -30.26
C GLU A 51 -5.74 -9.86 -30.38
N PRO A 52 -7.03 -10.16 -30.16
CA PRO A 52 -8.13 -9.23 -30.43
C PRO A 52 -8.04 -7.88 -29.70
N LEU A 53 -7.75 -7.93 -28.40
CA LEU A 53 -7.64 -6.71 -27.58
C LEU A 53 -6.41 -5.88 -27.95
N LYS A 54 -5.30 -6.52 -28.28
CA LYS A 54 -4.08 -5.83 -28.74
C LYS A 54 -4.33 -5.09 -30.04
N LEU A 55 -4.97 -5.74 -31.02
CA LEU A 55 -5.34 -5.06 -32.27
C LEU A 55 -6.21 -3.83 -32.00
N MET A 56 -7.21 -3.96 -31.14
CA MET A 56 -8.07 -2.85 -30.77
C MET A 56 -7.28 -1.70 -30.12
N THR A 57 -6.35 -1.98 -29.19
CA THR A 57 -5.53 -0.97 -28.52
C THR A 57 -4.51 -0.31 -29.46
N GLU A 58 -3.93 -1.06 -30.39
CA GLU A 58 -3.02 -0.51 -31.42
C GLU A 58 -3.79 0.41 -32.38
N MET A 59 -4.98 0.02 -32.80
CA MET A 59 -5.87 0.86 -33.63
C MET A 59 -6.34 2.12 -32.89
N HIS A 60 -6.59 2.02 -31.59
CA HIS A 60 -6.85 3.20 -30.75
C HIS A 60 -5.66 4.16 -30.76
N THR A 61 -4.43 3.67 -30.63
CA THR A 61 -3.21 4.50 -30.71
C THR A 61 -3.12 5.21 -32.05
N VAL A 62 -3.41 4.52 -33.15
CA VAL A 62 -3.45 5.13 -34.49
C VAL A 62 -4.52 6.23 -34.55
N ALA A 63 -5.76 5.92 -34.10
CA ALA A 63 -6.86 6.89 -34.11
C ALA A 63 -6.54 8.14 -33.26
N SER A 64 -5.92 7.96 -32.10
CA SER A 64 -5.54 9.07 -31.21
C SER A 64 -4.40 9.94 -31.76
N SER A 65 -3.57 9.43 -32.68
CA SER A 65 -2.41 10.14 -33.25
C SER A 65 -2.67 10.65 -34.67
N ILE A 66 -3.83 10.38 -35.23
CA ILE A 66 -4.09 10.67 -36.66
C ILE A 66 -4.11 12.16 -36.98
N GLN A 67 -4.46 13.02 -36.03
CA GLN A 67 -4.44 14.46 -36.15
C GLN A 67 -3.05 14.99 -36.47
N ASP A 68 -2.00 14.40 -35.85
CA ASP A 68 -0.61 14.79 -36.09
C ASP A 68 -0.16 14.45 -37.53
N VAL A 69 -0.69 13.35 -38.07
CA VAL A 69 -0.46 12.97 -39.47
C VAL A 69 -1.12 13.95 -40.41
N GLY A 70 -2.39 14.34 -40.14
CA GLY A 70 -3.14 15.30 -40.91
C GLY A 70 -2.48 16.68 -41.00
N LEU A 71 -1.88 17.17 -39.90
CA LEU A 71 -1.12 18.41 -39.84
C LEU A 71 0.12 18.40 -40.73
N ASN A 72 0.80 17.27 -40.84
CA ASN A 72 2.03 17.11 -41.60
C ASN A 72 1.78 16.77 -43.09
N PHE A 73 0.60 16.28 -43.42
CA PHE A 73 0.19 15.88 -44.77
C PHE A 73 -1.12 16.54 -45.16
N PRO A 74 -1.07 17.81 -45.64
CA PRO A 74 -2.30 18.60 -45.92
C PRO A 74 -3.23 18.00 -47.00
N THR A 75 -2.76 16.98 -47.72
CA THR A 75 -3.59 16.22 -48.68
C THR A 75 -4.24 14.99 -48.05
N TYR A 76 -4.11 14.82 -46.75
CA TYR A 76 -4.69 13.72 -46.01
C TYR A 76 -6.22 13.82 -45.97
N PRO A 77 -6.96 12.77 -46.38
CA PRO A 77 -8.42 12.86 -46.41
C PRO A 77 -8.98 12.85 -44.98
N GLN A 78 -9.82 13.84 -44.66
CA GLN A 78 -10.54 13.93 -43.37
C GLN A 78 -11.39 12.66 -43.10
N ASP A 79 -11.89 12.05 -44.15
CA ASP A 79 -12.67 10.79 -44.09
C ASP A 79 -11.94 9.65 -43.38
N ILE A 80 -10.60 9.63 -43.37
CA ILE A 80 -9.83 8.57 -42.68
C ILE A 80 -9.84 8.81 -41.16
N GLU A 81 -9.69 10.06 -40.72
CA GLU A 81 -9.80 10.42 -39.29
C GLU A 81 -11.19 10.12 -38.76
N ASP A 82 -12.22 10.58 -39.47
CA ASP A 82 -13.62 10.32 -39.11
C ASP A 82 -13.95 8.84 -39.13
N GLY A 83 -13.41 8.09 -40.12
CA GLY A 83 -13.57 6.63 -40.22
C GLY A 83 -12.91 5.86 -39.10
N LEU A 84 -11.69 6.24 -38.68
CA LEU A 84 -10.97 5.61 -37.56
C LEU A 84 -11.65 5.89 -36.21
N ASN A 85 -12.07 7.15 -36.01
CA ASN A 85 -12.76 7.53 -34.78
C ASN A 85 -14.13 6.83 -34.67
N ALA A 86 -14.85 6.68 -35.79
CA ALA A 86 -16.13 5.96 -35.81
C ALA A 86 -16.07 4.47 -35.51
N LEU A 87 -14.88 3.86 -35.53
CA LEU A 87 -14.69 2.46 -35.12
C LEU A 87 -14.93 2.24 -33.63
N PHE A 88 -14.76 3.27 -32.82
CA PHE A 88 -14.84 3.19 -31.35
C PHE A 88 -16.11 3.87 -30.83
N THR A 89 -16.62 3.38 -29.71
CA THR A 89 -17.57 4.14 -28.89
C THR A 89 -16.79 4.99 -27.86
N ASP A 90 -17.43 6.01 -27.31
CA ASP A 90 -16.85 6.83 -26.24
C ASP A 90 -16.44 5.99 -25.02
N GLU A 91 -17.21 4.93 -24.72
CA GLU A 91 -16.91 4.01 -23.62
C GLU A 91 -15.65 3.19 -23.91
N GLU A 92 -15.48 2.73 -25.15
CA GLU A 92 -14.28 1.98 -25.55
C GLU A 92 -13.04 2.85 -25.58
N PHE A 93 -13.15 4.10 -26.08
CA PHE A 93 -12.09 5.08 -25.99
C PHE A 93 -11.68 5.34 -24.55
N ARG A 94 -12.65 5.55 -23.68
CA ARG A 94 -12.40 5.82 -22.26
C ARG A 94 -11.73 4.63 -21.57
N ALA A 95 -12.22 3.42 -21.78
CA ALA A 95 -11.64 2.22 -21.15
C ALA A 95 -10.18 1.97 -21.56
N ILE A 96 -9.83 2.21 -22.83
CA ILE A 96 -8.44 2.09 -23.31
C ILE A 96 -7.58 3.24 -22.76
N TYR A 97 -8.10 4.47 -22.75
CA TYR A 97 -7.42 5.62 -22.18
C TYR A 97 -7.12 5.39 -20.69
N ASP A 98 -8.10 4.95 -19.89
CA ASP A 98 -7.95 4.74 -18.45
C ASP A 98 -6.88 3.67 -18.17
N ALA A 99 -6.85 2.59 -18.94
CA ALA A 99 -5.81 1.58 -18.83
C ALA A 99 -4.41 2.14 -19.17
N ASN A 100 -4.29 2.93 -20.23
CA ASN A 100 -3.04 3.58 -20.59
C ASN A 100 -2.61 4.60 -19.53
N ASN A 101 -3.54 5.42 -19.04
CA ASN A 101 -3.31 6.39 -17.97
C ASN A 101 -2.83 5.68 -16.71
N ARG A 102 -3.49 4.60 -16.30
CA ARG A 102 -3.08 3.79 -15.13
C ARG A 102 -1.67 3.23 -15.29
N ARG A 103 -1.35 2.66 -16.45
CA ARG A 103 0.01 2.15 -16.76
C ARG A 103 1.06 3.26 -16.69
N MET A 104 0.77 4.43 -17.24
CA MET A 104 1.67 5.57 -17.20
C MET A 104 1.89 6.08 -15.77
N THR A 105 0.83 6.13 -14.95
CA THR A 105 0.92 6.52 -13.55
C THR A 105 1.79 5.53 -12.75
N ILE A 106 1.60 4.22 -12.94
CA ILE A 106 2.44 3.21 -12.28
C ILE A 106 3.91 3.36 -12.69
N ASN A 107 4.19 3.54 -13.98
CA ASN A 107 5.57 3.52 -14.48
C ASN A 107 6.32 4.85 -14.32
N ASN A 108 5.62 5.97 -14.13
CA ASN A 108 6.26 7.29 -14.14
C ASN A 108 5.74 8.27 -13.09
N GLY A 109 4.61 8.00 -12.45
CA GLY A 109 3.96 8.86 -11.47
C GLY A 109 4.12 8.36 -10.02
N ASN A 110 3.35 8.98 -9.13
CA ASN A 110 3.23 8.54 -7.74
C ASN A 110 2.13 7.47 -7.67
N ASP A 111 2.53 6.23 -7.74
CA ASP A 111 1.66 5.08 -7.54
C ASP A 111 2.22 4.23 -6.40
N PRO A 112 1.39 3.85 -5.43
CA PRO A 112 1.86 3.09 -4.27
C PRO A 112 2.50 1.75 -4.66
N THR A 113 2.11 1.16 -5.78
CA THR A 113 2.62 -0.15 -6.21
C THR A 113 3.97 -0.09 -6.93
N ASN A 114 4.49 1.11 -7.20
CA ASN A 114 5.74 1.30 -7.93
C ASN A 114 6.98 1.53 -7.03
N GLU A 115 6.81 1.42 -5.71
CA GLU A 115 7.91 1.50 -4.74
C GLU A 115 8.70 2.82 -4.83
N SER A 116 8.06 3.90 -5.23
CA SER A 116 8.67 5.21 -5.49
C SER A 116 9.85 5.17 -6.50
N ILE A 117 9.94 4.13 -7.33
CA ILE A 117 11.00 3.99 -8.34
C ILE A 117 11.06 5.20 -9.29
N PRO A 118 9.93 5.72 -9.84
CA PRO A 118 9.95 6.89 -10.70
C PRO A 118 10.51 8.13 -10.01
N ALA A 119 10.09 8.41 -8.78
CA ALA A 119 10.58 9.53 -7.99
C ALA A 119 12.08 9.42 -7.71
N ARG A 120 12.57 8.24 -7.29
CA ARG A 120 14.00 8.00 -7.07
C ARG A 120 14.85 8.20 -8.32
N CYS A 121 14.33 7.80 -9.48
CA CYS A 121 15.04 8.00 -10.75
C CYS A 121 15.18 9.47 -11.14
N ALA A 122 14.38 10.38 -10.58
CA ALA A 122 14.47 11.81 -10.83
C ALA A 122 15.43 12.56 -9.87
N ILE A 123 15.95 11.91 -8.83
CA ILE A 123 16.82 12.55 -7.82
C ILE A 123 18.03 13.23 -8.47
N SER A 124 18.75 12.54 -9.35
CA SER A 124 19.94 13.10 -10.01
C SER A 124 19.61 14.30 -10.90
N LEU A 125 18.47 14.28 -11.57
CA LEU A 125 17.97 15.42 -12.35
C LEU A 125 17.66 16.60 -11.42
N TRP A 126 16.98 16.36 -10.30
CA TRP A 126 16.70 17.40 -9.33
C TRP A 126 17.97 18.01 -8.74
N GLN A 127 18.93 17.20 -8.31
CA GLN A 127 20.20 17.69 -7.76
C GLN A 127 20.95 18.57 -8.77
N ASN A 128 20.91 18.23 -10.06
CA ASN A 128 21.47 19.07 -11.09
C ASN A 128 20.67 20.38 -11.28
N ILE A 129 19.35 20.35 -11.23
CA ILE A 129 18.49 21.56 -11.30
C ILE A 129 18.78 22.48 -10.11
N GLU A 130 18.85 21.94 -8.90
CA GLU A 130 19.15 22.69 -7.67
C GLU A 130 20.52 23.35 -7.74
N ALA A 131 21.56 22.61 -8.13
CA ALA A 131 22.91 23.13 -8.27
C ALA A 131 23.00 24.28 -9.29
N GLU A 132 22.32 24.16 -10.42
CA GLU A 132 22.28 25.22 -11.42
C GLU A 132 21.46 26.44 -10.97
N ALA A 133 20.34 26.22 -10.30
CA ALA A 133 19.56 27.31 -9.71
C ALA A 133 20.40 28.10 -8.68
N ASP A 134 21.07 27.40 -7.78
CA ASP A 134 21.97 28.04 -6.80
C ASP A 134 23.14 28.77 -7.47
N ALA A 135 23.69 28.24 -8.55
CA ALA A 135 24.75 28.90 -9.33
C ALA A 135 24.21 30.18 -10.01
N ALA A 136 23.04 30.12 -10.61
CA ALA A 136 22.37 31.27 -11.22
C ALA A 136 22.05 32.37 -10.20
N LEU A 137 21.58 32.00 -9.02
CA LEU A 137 21.26 32.93 -7.93
C LEU A 137 22.47 33.64 -7.33
N ARG A 138 23.68 33.09 -7.49
CA ARG A 138 24.95 33.76 -7.16
C ARG A 138 25.39 34.75 -8.22
N SER A 139 24.87 34.65 -9.45
CA SER A 139 25.19 35.57 -10.54
C SER A 139 24.47 36.92 -10.35
N PRO A 140 25.12 38.06 -10.62
CA PRO A 140 24.47 39.37 -10.61
C PRO A 140 23.55 39.60 -11.82
N ARG A 141 23.50 38.67 -12.76
CA ARG A 141 22.70 38.77 -13.99
C ARG A 141 21.53 37.81 -13.95
N SER A 142 20.38 38.28 -14.43
CA SER A 142 19.24 37.39 -14.71
C SER A 142 19.62 36.37 -15.79
N SER A 143 19.27 35.12 -15.55
CA SER A 143 19.53 34.02 -16.49
C SER A 143 18.29 33.11 -16.61
N ALA A 144 18.25 32.33 -17.65
CA ALA A 144 17.26 31.27 -17.81
C ALA A 144 17.97 30.00 -18.30
N THR A 145 17.66 28.88 -17.67
CA THR A 145 18.07 27.55 -18.09
C THR A 145 16.87 26.84 -18.69
N LEU A 146 16.99 26.36 -19.90
CA LEU A 146 15.92 25.61 -20.58
C LEU A 146 16.38 24.16 -20.75
N ARG A 147 15.49 23.22 -20.37
CA ARG A 147 15.69 21.79 -20.53
C ARG A 147 14.58 21.22 -21.39
N PHE A 148 14.94 20.34 -22.29
CA PHE A 148 14.01 19.67 -23.19
C PHE A 148 14.08 18.16 -22.93
N GLY A 149 12.95 17.50 -22.90
CA GLY A 149 12.87 16.07 -22.64
C GLY A 149 11.51 15.50 -23.03
N HIS A 150 11.29 14.25 -22.72
CA HIS A 150 10.01 13.57 -22.91
C HIS A 150 9.07 13.79 -21.73
N ASP A 151 7.77 13.59 -21.95
CA ASP A 151 6.70 13.59 -20.97
C ASP A 151 6.99 12.67 -19.77
N THR A 152 7.53 11.47 -20.03
CA THR A 152 7.92 10.52 -18.96
C THR A 152 8.99 11.09 -18.04
N ALA A 153 9.94 11.86 -18.57
CA ALA A 153 10.97 12.52 -17.77
C ALA A 153 10.38 13.61 -16.87
N LEU A 154 9.50 14.42 -17.45
CA LEU A 154 8.79 15.44 -16.69
C LEU A 154 7.89 14.81 -15.62
N TYR A 155 7.18 13.74 -15.95
CA TYR A 155 6.27 13.09 -15.01
C TYR A 155 7.02 12.49 -13.81
N ARG A 156 8.18 11.84 -14.04
CA ARG A 156 9.06 11.35 -12.96
C ARG A 156 9.60 12.49 -12.09
N LEU A 157 9.94 13.62 -12.68
CA LEU A 157 10.35 14.79 -11.92
C LEU A 157 9.19 15.35 -11.07
N LEU A 158 7.99 15.41 -11.62
CA LEU A 158 6.80 15.82 -10.86
C LEU A 158 6.51 14.85 -9.71
N SER A 159 6.67 13.54 -9.95
CA SER A 159 6.56 12.49 -8.93
C SER A 159 7.57 12.66 -7.79
N PHE A 160 8.78 13.14 -8.10
CA PHE A 160 9.77 13.45 -7.07
C PHE A 160 9.46 14.75 -6.33
N LEU A 161 9.07 15.81 -7.05
CA LEU A 161 8.89 17.14 -6.45
C LEU A 161 7.61 17.25 -5.62
N PHE A 162 6.57 16.50 -5.97
CA PHE A 162 5.24 16.69 -5.40
C PHE A 162 4.66 15.38 -4.90
N ASP A 163 4.57 15.19 -3.57
CA ASP A 163 3.78 14.12 -2.97
C ASP A 163 2.31 14.43 -3.14
N THR A 164 1.92 15.64 -2.71
CA THR A 164 0.62 16.22 -2.97
C THR A 164 0.80 17.69 -3.31
N ALA A 165 0.28 18.11 -4.44
CA ALA A 165 0.24 19.51 -4.84
C ALA A 165 -1.04 19.77 -5.63
N SER A 166 -1.48 20.99 -5.70
CA SER A 166 -2.68 21.33 -6.46
C SER A 166 -2.44 22.54 -7.37
N LEU A 167 -3.03 22.49 -8.55
CA LEU A 167 -3.19 23.67 -9.36
C LEU A 167 -4.34 24.52 -8.76
N PRO A 168 -4.15 25.83 -8.52
CA PRO A 168 -5.23 26.71 -8.08
C PRO A 168 -6.42 26.62 -9.03
N GLN A 169 -7.63 26.65 -8.48
CA GLN A 169 -8.82 26.73 -9.29
C GLN A 169 -8.72 27.94 -10.24
N SER A 170 -8.84 27.70 -11.54
CA SER A 170 -9.08 28.79 -12.48
C SER A 170 -10.46 29.38 -12.17
N ALA A 171 -10.67 30.67 -12.48
CA ALA A 171 -11.94 31.38 -12.25
C ALA A 171 -13.15 30.80 -13.03
N ARG A 172 -13.00 29.64 -13.65
CA ARG A 172 -14.05 28.85 -14.30
C ARG A 172 -14.50 27.74 -13.35
N GLU A 173 -15.72 27.87 -12.86
CA GLU A 173 -16.37 26.96 -11.89
C GLU A 173 -16.49 25.50 -12.37
N ASP A 174 -16.22 25.20 -13.66
CA ASP A 174 -16.44 23.89 -14.28
C ASP A 174 -15.15 23.03 -14.44
N GLU A 175 -13.97 23.52 -14.05
CA GLU A 175 -12.74 22.74 -14.15
C GLU A 175 -12.47 21.97 -12.85
N GLU A 176 -12.48 20.65 -12.94
CA GLU A 176 -12.08 19.76 -11.88
C GLU A 176 -10.66 20.10 -11.37
N LYS A 177 -10.49 20.21 -10.07
CA LYS A 177 -9.21 20.55 -9.45
C LYS A 177 -8.17 19.47 -9.78
N VAL A 178 -7.07 19.87 -10.40
CA VAL A 178 -5.94 18.96 -10.64
C VAL A 178 -5.09 18.88 -9.38
N VAL A 179 -5.09 17.71 -8.74
CA VAL A 179 -4.23 17.38 -7.62
C VAL A 179 -3.14 16.45 -8.13
N LEU A 180 -1.88 16.82 -7.90
CA LEU A 180 -0.72 16.03 -8.29
C LEU A 180 -0.31 15.08 -7.17
N GLY A 181 0.18 13.91 -7.54
CA GLY A 181 0.81 12.99 -6.59
C GLY A 181 -0.14 12.15 -5.74
N ASN A 182 -1.43 12.06 -6.09
CA ASN A 182 -2.40 11.23 -5.37
C ASN A 182 -2.63 9.83 -5.98
N GLY A 183 -1.74 9.40 -6.89
CA GLY A 183 -1.84 8.10 -7.56
C GLY A 183 -2.94 8.00 -8.64
N VAL A 184 -3.66 9.08 -8.93
CA VAL A 184 -4.76 9.14 -9.90
C VAL A 184 -4.57 10.31 -10.87
N ASP A 185 -3.31 10.63 -11.20
CA ASP A 185 -3.00 11.72 -12.12
C ASP A 185 -3.59 11.44 -13.52
N ARG A 186 -4.16 12.46 -14.12
CA ARG A 186 -4.63 12.42 -15.51
C ARG A 186 -3.55 12.97 -16.42
N MET A 187 -2.98 12.11 -17.27
CA MET A 187 -1.87 12.46 -18.16
C MET A 187 -2.19 13.59 -19.12
N ASP A 188 -3.44 13.64 -19.62
CA ASP A 188 -3.93 14.72 -20.51
C ASP A 188 -3.94 16.09 -19.83
N ARG A 189 -3.85 16.16 -18.51
CA ARG A 189 -3.83 17.40 -17.72
C ARG A 189 -2.49 17.69 -17.09
N VAL A 190 -1.76 16.64 -16.69
CA VAL A 190 -0.48 16.76 -15.98
C VAL A 190 0.68 16.94 -16.97
N VAL A 191 0.77 16.09 -17.97
CA VAL A 191 1.83 16.12 -19.00
C VAL A 191 1.24 16.06 -20.42
N PRO A 192 0.36 17.04 -20.80
CA PRO A 192 -0.14 17.14 -22.16
C PRO A 192 1.00 17.39 -23.16
N MET A 193 0.70 17.40 -24.45
CA MET A 193 1.67 17.83 -25.47
C MET A 193 2.17 19.24 -25.15
N ALA A 194 3.48 19.43 -25.28
CA ALA A 194 4.20 20.66 -24.91
C ALA A 194 4.10 21.02 -23.40
N ALA A 195 3.85 20.03 -22.54
CA ALA A 195 3.88 20.24 -21.10
C ALA A 195 5.19 20.87 -20.65
N ASN A 196 5.11 21.77 -19.68
CA ASN A 196 6.28 22.44 -19.14
C ASN A 196 6.14 22.66 -17.63
N LEU A 197 7.27 22.52 -16.93
CA LEU A 197 7.43 22.91 -15.54
C LEU A 197 8.40 24.10 -15.48
N GLN A 198 7.95 25.19 -14.91
CA GLN A 198 8.74 26.41 -14.73
C GLN A 198 9.03 26.59 -13.24
N MET A 199 10.27 26.96 -12.93
CA MET A 199 10.71 27.44 -11.62
C MET A 199 11.11 28.89 -11.76
N VAL A 200 10.41 29.80 -11.09
CA VAL A 200 10.67 31.23 -11.17
C VAL A 200 11.21 31.73 -9.83
N PHE A 201 12.37 32.36 -9.87
CA PHE A 201 13.09 32.80 -8.68
C PHE A 201 13.10 34.34 -8.58
N TYR A 202 12.98 34.81 -7.35
CA TYR A 202 13.07 36.24 -7.00
C TYR A 202 14.05 36.39 -5.84
N LYS A 203 15.06 37.25 -6.04
CA LYS A 203 16.07 37.55 -5.03
C LYS A 203 15.99 39.01 -4.63
N ASN A 204 15.93 39.30 -3.34
CA ASN A 204 15.95 40.66 -2.84
C ASN A 204 17.38 41.15 -2.51
N ALA A 205 17.50 42.41 -2.13
CA ALA A 205 18.77 43.03 -1.78
C ALA A 205 19.42 42.45 -0.48
N GLN A 206 18.69 41.72 0.32
CA GLN A 206 19.13 41.04 1.53
C GLN A 206 19.48 39.56 1.28
N ASP A 207 19.63 39.15 0.01
CA ASP A 207 19.91 37.80 -0.41
C ASP A 207 18.83 36.74 -0.10
N SER A 208 17.64 37.17 0.35
CA SER A 208 16.51 36.25 0.51
C SER A 208 15.96 35.86 -0.86
N VAL A 209 15.74 34.55 -1.04
CA VAL A 209 15.25 33.99 -2.30
C VAL A 209 13.87 33.40 -2.10
N LEU A 210 12.92 33.86 -2.89
CA LEU A 210 11.62 33.30 -3.06
C LEU A 210 11.55 32.57 -4.41
N PHE A 211 10.70 31.58 -4.50
CA PHE A 211 10.44 30.90 -5.76
C PHE A 211 8.97 30.49 -5.85
N LYS A 212 8.56 30.15 -7.06
CA LYS A 212 7.29 29.47 -7.34
C LYS A 212 7.49 28.45 -8.45
N PHE A 213 6.61 27.43 -8.44
CA PHE A 213 6.44 26.52 -9.56
C PHE A 213 5.23 26.91 -10.40
N MET A 214 5.34 26.68 -11.70
CA MET A 214 4.22 26.75 -12.64
C MET A 214 4.25 25.47 -13.48
N LEU A 215 3.12 24.76 -13.57
CA LEU A 215 2.93 23.63 -14.46
C LEU A 215 1.95 24.04 -15.56
N ASN A 216 2.37 23.87 -16.81
CA ASN A 216 1.56 24.28 -17.96
C ASN A 216 1.07 25.72 -17.80
N GLU A 217 1.97 26.61 -17.37
CA GLU A 217 1.77 28.06 -17.17
C GLU A 217 0.78 28.43 -16.04
N ARG A 218 0.41 27.45 -15.19
CA ARG A 218 -0.42 27.67 -14.00
C ARG A 218 0.42 27.52 -12.74
N ASP A 219 0.23 28.44 -11.79
CA ASP A 219 0.90 28.38 -10.50
C ASP A 219 0.52 27.10 -9.75
N ILE A 220 1.50 26.46 -9.09
CA ILE A 220 1.30 25.28 -8.25
C ILE A 220 1.21 25.72 -6.79
N GLN A 221 0.18 25.27 -6.11
CA GLN A 221 0.08 25.38 -4.65
C GLN A 221 0.71 24.15 -4.01
N LEU A 222 1.80 24.36 -3.25
CA LEU A 222 2.52 23.29 -2.57
C LEU A 222 1.83 22.95 -1.24
N SER A 223 1.68 21.66 -0.97
CA SER A 223 1.21 21.16 0.33
C SER A 223 2.39 21.07 1.31
N GLY A 224 2.13 21.25 2.60
CA GLY A 224 3.14 21.10 3.63
C GLY A 224 4.19 22.22 3.73
N LEU A 225 4.15 23.21 2.85
CA LEU A 225 5.07 24.35 2.85
C LEU A 225 4.32 25.68 3.09
N ALA A 226 4.77 26.44 4.09
CA ALA A 226 4.17 27.73 4.39
C ALA A 226 4.39 28.72 3.24
N GLN A 227 3.32 29.34 2.78
CA GLN A 227 3.36 30.45 1.83
C GLN A 227 3.99 31.67 2.53
N VAL A 228 4.83 32.41 1.79
CA VAL A 228 5.44 33.64 2.35
C VAL A 228 4.38 34.72 2.55
N GLU A 229 3.35 34.74 1.70
CA GLU A 229 2.18 35.58 1.84
C GLU A 229 0.95 34.73 1.57
N TYR A 230 -0.01 34.75 2.49
CA TYR A 230 -1.23 33.94 2.40
C TYR A 230 -2.00 34.20 1.10
N GLY A 231 -2.39 33.13 0.44
CA GLY A 231 -3.12 33.18 -0.84
C GLY A 231 -2.24 33.37 -2.08
N THR A 232 -0.90 33.33 -1.91
CA THR A 232 0.06 33.35 -3.02
C THR A 232 0.74 31.98 -3.20
N CYS A 233 1.41 31.77 -4.32
CA CYS A 233 2.21 30.57 -4.58
C CYS A 233 3.72 30.85 -4.45
N TYR A 234 4.12 31.79 -3.59
CA TYR A 234 5.52 32.10 -3.33
C TYR A 234 6.01 31.42 -2.04
N TYR A 235 7.16 30.77 -2.15
CA TYR A 235 7.76 29.98 -1.08
C TYR A 235 9.24 30.31 -0.89
N SER A 236 9.78 30.00 0.30
CA SER A 236 11.20 30.13 0.60
C SER A 236 12.01 29.05 -0.12
N TRP A 237 13.00 29.45 -0.92
CA TRP A 237 13.89 28.52 -1.61
C TRP A 237 14.71 27.66 -0.64
N ASN A 238 15.20 28.24 0.45
CA ASN A 238 15.98 27.49 1.42
C ASN A 238 15.14 26.42 2.13
N THR A 239 13.91 26.76 2.52
CA THR A 239 13.00 25.79 3.16
C THR A 239 12.64 24.66 2.19
N TRP A 240 12.39 24.99 0.92
CA TRP A 240 12.14 23.97 -0.11
C TRP A 240 13.33 23.03 -0.30
N LYS A 241 14.56 23.56 -0.39
CA LYS A 241 15.75 22.70 -0.52
C LYS A 241 15.89 21.74 0.66
N GLN A 242 15.64 22.24 1.87
CA GLN A 242 15.68 21.39 3.05
C GLN A 242 14.64 20.24 2.94
N MET A 243 13.41 20.54 2.57
CA MET A 243 12.39 19.51 2.33
C MET A 243 12.82 18.51 1.25
N MET A 244 13.43 18.97 0.16
CA MET A 244 13.89 18.07 -0.91
C MET A 244 15.06 17.19 -0.47
N HIS A 245 15.96 17.69 0.38
CA HIS A 245 17.02 16.89 0.96
C HIS A 245 16.46 15.81 1.91
N GLU A 246 15.50 16.17 2.75
CA GLU A 246 14.77 15.20 3.59
C GLU A 246 14.04 14.17 2.75
N ARG A 247 13.38 14.59 1.66
CA ARG A 247 12.73 13.69 0.72
C ARG A 247 13.68 12.71 0.04
N ILE A 248 14.86 13.18 -0.42
CA ILE A 248 15.89 12.30 -0.99
C ILE A 248 16.27 11.22 0.03
N HIS A 249 16.49 11.62 1.27
CA HIS A 249 16.85 10.72 2.34
C HIS A 249 15.73 9.68 2.62
N ASN A 250 14.49 10.11 2.69
CA ASN A 250 13.34 9.22 2.85
C ASN A 250 13.20 8.24 1.67
N LEU A 251 13.38 8.69 0.43
CA LEU A 251 13.32 7.82 -0.74
C LEU A 251 14.43 6.76 -0.76
N GLU A 252 15.62 7.06 -0.22
CA GLU A 252 16.67 6.07 -0.03
C GLU A 252 16.30 5.02 1.03
N HIS A 253 15.63 5.43 2.12
CA HIS A 253 15.11 4.49 3.12
C HIS A 253 13.94 3.65 2.59
N ILE A 254 13.04 4.23 1.78
CA ILE A 254 12.00 3.46 1.08
C ILE A 254 12.64 2.40 0.18
N ARG A 255 13.73 2.73 -0.52
CA ARG A 255 14.48 1.74 -1.31
C ARG A 255 15.01 0.61 -0.44
N GLN A 256 15.56 0.92 0.72
CA GLN A 256 16.05 -0.08 1.67
C GLN A 256 14.90 -0.93 2.22
N LEU A 257 13.78 -0.29 2.56
CA LEU A 257 12.56 -0.96 3.03
C LEU A 257 12.04 -1.97 1.99
N ASN A 258 11.97 -1.57 0.73
CA ASN A 258 11.50 -2.43 -0.35
C ASN A 258 12.52 -3.51 -0.76
N ALA A 259 13.80 -3.32 -0.46
CA ALA A 259 14.85 -4.30 -0.69
C ALA A 259 14.96 -5.35 0.41
N LEU A 260 14.20 -5.22 1.50
CA LEU A 260 14.21 -6.20 2.59
C LEU A 260 13.57 -7.50 2.15
N ASN A 261 14.24 -8.59 2.50
CA ASN A 261 13.63 -9.91 2.38
C ASN A 261 12.92 -10.27 3.69
N THR A 262 11.62 -10.02 3.73
CA THR A 262 10.75 -10.33 4.88
C THR A 262 10.55 -11.84 5.07
N MET A 263 10.86 -12.66 4.04
CA MET A 263 10.73 -14.11 4.07
C MET A 263 11.89 -14.81 4.77
N VAL A 264 12.94 -14.09 5.17
CA VAL A 264 14.09 -14.70 5.87
C VAL A 264 13.64 -15.31 7.20
N GLY A 265 13.87 -16.61 7.36
CA GLY A 265 13.51 -17.37 8.56
C GLY A 265 12.10 -17.97 8.54
N THR A 266 11.34 -17.83 7.45
CA THR A 266 9.99 -18.43 7.30
C THR A 266 10.01 -19.87 6.78
N ALA A 267 11.18 -20.46 6.60
CA ALA A 267 11.35 -21.87 6.22
C ALA A 267 12.38 -22.56 7.12
N GLN A 268 12.36 -23.87 7.10
CA GLN A 268 13.34 -24.70 7.78
C GLN A 268 14.77 -24.35 7.36
N ALA A 269 15.66 -24.21 8.33
CA ALA A 269 17.08 -24.04 8.07
C ALA A 269 17.73 -25.33 7.56
N ASN A 270 18.59 -25.19 6.54
CA ASN A 270 19.36 -26.32 5.96
C ASN A 270 20.68 -26.53 6.71
N THR A 271 20.68 -26.50 8.04
CA THR A 271 21.87 -26.72 8.85
C THR A 271 21.82 -28.08 9.53
N GLN A 272 22.98 -28.64 9.82
CA GLN A 272 23.07 -29.88 10.60
C GLN A 272 22.43 -29.69 11.97
N THR A 273 22.62 -28.54 12.60
CA THR A 273 22.03 -28.20 13.91
C THR A 273 20.50 -28.17 13.84
N ALA A 274 19.90 -27.56 12.82
CA ALA A 274 18.46 -27.56 12.62
C ALA A 274 17.92 -28.99 12.42
N GLY A 275 18.65 -29.85 11.68
CA GLY A 275 18.28 -31.26 11.50
C GLY A 275 18.39 -32.09 12.76
N MET A 276 19.25 -31.71 13.71
CA MET A 276 19.45 -32.44 14.99
C MET A 276 18.46 -32.00 16.08
N PHE A 277 18.13 -30.71 16.14
CA PHE A 277 17.36 -30.09 17.22
C PHE A 277 16.03 -29.53 16.81
N GLY A 278 15.84 -29.27 15.52
CA GLY A 278 14.65 -28.64 14.98
C GLY A 278 13.49 -29.60 14.68
N LYS A 279 13.22 -30.56 15.55
CA LYS A 279 12.06 -31.45 15.39
C LYS A 279 10.79 -30.78 15.90
N GLY A 280 9.72 -30.84 15.11
CA GLY A 280 8.45 -30.22 15.42
C GLY A 280 8.37 -28.80 14.89
N SER A 281 8.09 -27.83 15.73
CA SER A 281 7.85 -26.42 15.36
C SER A 281 9.02 -25.74 14.66
N GLU A 282 10.25 -26.01 15.09
CA GLU A 282 11.45 -25.36 14.54
C GLU A 282 11.77 -25.81 13.11
N GLU A 283 11.16 -26.89 12.65
CA GLU A 283 11.27 -27.35 11.25
C GLU A 283 10.58 -26.40 10.27
N HIS A 284 9.67 -25.55 10.73
CA HIS A 284 8.87 -24.64 9.89
C HIS A 284 9.39 -23.20 9.86
N GLY A 285 10.51 -22.91 10.52
CA GLY A 285 11.00 -21.56 10.71
C GLY A 285 10.39 -20.88 11.93
N GLN A 286 10.94 -19.73 12.34
CA GLN A 286 10.58 -19.05 13.58
C GLN A 286 10.26 -17.58 13.37
N THR A 287 9.86 -17.21 12.16
CA THR A 287 9.43 -15.85 11.82
C THR A 287 8.39 -15.91 10.69
N LEU A 288 7.85 -14.77 10.32
CA LEU A 288 6.78 -14.64 9.34
C LEU A 288 6.92 -13.31 8.56
N PRO A 289 6.34 -13.20 7.37
CA PRO A 289 6.34 -11.98 6.59
C PRO A 289 5.28 -11.01 7.13
N ALA A 290 5.63 -10.31 8.22
CA ALA A 290 4.71 -9.43 8.89
C ALA A 290 4.53 -8.09 8.18
N VAL A 291 3.29 -7.63 8.09
CA VAL A 291 2.91 -6.26 7.78
C VAL A 291 2.49 -5.58 9.06
N LEU A 292 3.25 -4.57 9.48
CA LEU A 292 3.02 -3.81 10.71
C LEU A 292 3.74 -2.46 10.64
N VAL A 293 3.49 -1.57 11.61
CA VAL A 293 4.42 -0.48 11.96
C VAL A 293 5.35 -0.95 13.09
N PRO A 294 6.53 -0.34 13.28
CA PRO A 294 7.45 -0.73 14.35
C PRO A 294 6.75 -0.77 15.72
N ASN A 295 6.82 -1.92 16.38
CA ASN A 295 6.21 -2.17 17.69
C ASN A 295 4.68 -1.95 17.76
N GLY A 296 3.97 -2.01 16.62
CA GLY A 296 2.52 -1.84 16.57
C GLY A 296 1.75 -2.97 17.26
N GLN A 297 0.48 -2.75 17.56
CA GLN A 297 -0.44 -3.75 18.10
C GLN A 297 -0.84 -4.74 17.00
N ASN A 298 -1.22 -4.24 15.82
CA ASN A 298 -1.55 -5.06 14.67
C ASN A 298 -0.30 -5.68 14.03
N PHE A 299 -0.44 -6.92 13.72
CA PHE A 299 0.59 -7.76 13.15
C PHE A 299 -0.06 -8.69 12.12
N TRP A 300 -0.03 -8.29 10.87
CA TRP A 300 -0.69 -9.05 9.82
C TRP A 300 0.28 -9.91 9.04
N THR A 301 -0.16 -11.11 8.68
CA THR A 301 0.61 -12.05 7.86
C THR A 301 -0.32 -12.83 6.94
N PRO A 302 0.12 -13.21 5.74
CA PRO A 302 -0.54 -14.27 5.01
C PRO A 302 -0.55 -15.54 5.88
N GLN A 303 -1.62 -16.31 5.83
CA GLN A 303 -1.77 -17.57 6.55
C GLN A 303 -1.73 -18.72 5.56
N THR A 304 -0.72 -19.58 5.68
CA THR A 304 -0.60 -20.81 4.88
C THR A 304 -0.96 -22.06 5.69
N GLN A 305 -0.86 -21.97 7.01
CA GLN A 305 -1.18 -23.07 7.91
C GLN A 305 -2.39 -22.75 8.75
N ASP A 306 -3.25 -23.75 8.90
CA ASP A 306 -4.37 -23.74 9.84
C ASP A 306 -3.84 -24.12 11.22
N THR A 307 -3.29 -23.16 11.96
CA THR A 307 -2.68 -23.50 13.21
C THR A 307 -2.92 -22.49 14.32
N GLU A 308 -3.47 -23.00 15.38
CA GLU A 308 -3.27 -22.56 16.74
C GLU A 308 -2.20 -23.42 17.43
N GLN A 309 -1.34 -24.08 16.66
CA GLN A 309 -0.31 -24.95 17.21
C GLN A 309 0.81 -24.11 17.82
N LYS A 310 1.17 -24.51 19.03
CA LYS A 310 2.29 -23.95 19.76
C LYS A 310 3.59 -24.05 18.94
N CYS A 311 4.39 -23.01 18.97
CA CYS A 311 5.69 -22.94 18.31
C CYS A 311 5.65 -22.89 16.76
N ILE A 312 4.51 -22.77 16.12
CA ILE A 312 4.40 -22.75 14.66
C ILE A 312 3.89 -21.40 14.20
N ALA A 313 4.65 -20.74 13.31
CA ALA A 313 4.22 -19.50 12.68
C ALA A 313 3.04 -19.74 11.72
N PRO A 314 2.14 -18.77 11.54
CA PRO A 314 1.01 -18.89 10.61
C PRO A 314 1.42 -19.06 9.14
N TYR A 315 2.61 -18.65 8.76
CA TYR A 315 3.15 -18.73 7.41
C TYR A 315 4.36 -19.66 7.34
N TYR A 316 4.36 -20.54 6.35
CA TYR A 316 5.52 -21.36 6.02
C TYR A 316 5.87 -21.25 4.54
N TYR A 317 7.07 -20.81 4.23
CA TYR A 317 7.52 -20.50 2.86
C TYR A 317 7.39 -21.66 1.87
N LYS A 318 7.47 -22.92 2.32
CA LYS A 318 7.34 -24.09 1.44
C LYS A 318 5.89 -24.53 1.20
N ASP A 319 4.92 -23.92 1.87
CA ASP A 319 3.52 -24.16 1.60
C ASP A 319 3.12 -23.57 0.23
N THR A 320 2.16 -24.19 -0.39
CA THR A 320 1.70 -23.84 -1.75
C THR A 320 0.27 -23.33 -1.78
N HIS A 321 -0.39 -23.24 -0.63
CA HIS A 321 -1.77 -22.81 -0.49
C HIS A 321 -1.92 -21.75 0.59
N LEU A 322 -2.67 -20.70 0.26
CA LEU A 322 -3.04 -19.62 1.16
C LEU A 322 -4.46 -19.82 1.68
N GLN A 323 -4.66 -19.70 2.99
CA GLN A 323 -5.96 -19.85 3.64
C GLN A 323 -6.64 -18.51 3.99
N GLY A 324 -5.87 -17.41 3.99
CA GLY A 324 -6.34 -16.07 4.31
C GLY A 324 -5.23 -15.18 4.84
N PHE A 325 -5.63 -14.09 5.49
CA PHE A 325 -4.76 -13.13 6.14
C PHE A 325 -5.09 -13.11 7.63
N ARG A 326 -4.06 -13.27 8.46
CA ARG A 326 -4.21 -13.40 9.90
C ARG A 326 -3.71 -12.15 10.62
N ASN A 327 -4.57 -11.57 11.46
CA ASN A 327 -4.13 -10.68 12.52
C ASN A 327 -3.58 -11.54 13.66
N SER A 328 -2.31 -11.41 13.96
CA SER A 328 -1.57 -12.32 14.83
C SER A 328 -0.85 -11.53 15.92
N HIS A 329 -0.79 -12.11 17.11
CA HIS A 329 0.00 -11.62 18.24
C HIS A 329 0.98 -12.70 18.71
N TRP A 330 1.37 -13.57 17.78
CA TRP A 330 2.35 -14.62 18.06
C TRP A 330 3.70 -14.01 18.44
N ILE A 331 4.26 -14.47 19.55
CA ILE A 331 5.60 -14.04 19.98
C ILE A 331 6.61 -14.68 19.05
N VAL A 332 7.09 -13.89 18.09
CA VAL A 332 7.97 -14.33 17.01
C VAL A 332 9.26 -14.92 17.55
N GLY A 333 9.58 -16.14 17.10
CA GLY A 333 10.74 -16.90 17.60
C GLY A 333 10.48 -17.62 18.90
N GLY A 334 9.34 -17.43 19.55
CA GLY A 334 8.95 -18.10 20.78
C GLY A 334 8.20 -19.41 20.53
N CYS A 335 8.39 -20.39 21.44
CA CYS A 335 7.55 -21.58 21.45
C CYS A 335 6.28 -21.31 22.24
N THR A 336 5.47 -20.40 21.72
CA THR A 336 4.21 -19.95 22.29
C THR A 336 3.07 -20.21 21.33
N GLN A 337 1.86 -19.99 21.80
CA GLN A 337 0.66 -20.01 21.02
C GLN A 337 0.34 -18.61 20.54
N ASP A 338 -0.28 -18.47 19.38
CA ASP A 338 -0.89 -17.20 18.96
C ASP A 338 -2.08 -16.87 19.87
N TYR A 339 -2.34 -15.61 20.17
CA TYR A 339 -3.39 -15.23 21.10
C TYR A 339 -4.23 -14.07 20.58
N GLY A 340 -5.54 -14.12 20.85
CA GLY A 340 -6.47 -13.05 20.50
C GLY A 340 -6.58 -12.77 18.99
N SER A 341 -6.19 -13.72 18.16
CA SER A 341 -6.10 -13.54 16.70
C SER A 341 -7.43 -13.72 15.99
N PHE A 342 -7.49 -13.21 14.76
CA PHE A 342 -8.58 -13.50 13.82
C PHE A 342 -8.03 -13.60 12.39
N THR A 343 -8.80 -14.22 11.50
CA THR A 343 -8.41 -14.42 10.09
C THR A 343 -9.49 -13.90 9.16
N VAL A 344 -9.08 -13.23 8.09
CA VAL A 344 -9.94 -12.79 6.98
C VAL A 344 -9.46 -13.44 5.70
N ALA A 345 -10.34 -14.16 5.00
CA ALA A 345 -10.05 -14.73 3.68
C ALA A 345 -10.90 -14.07 2.61
N ALA A 346 -10.31 -13.78 1.45
CA ALA A 346 -11.01 -13.28 0.28
C ALA A 346 -11.06 -14.38 -0.79
N LEU A 347 -12.24 -14.64 -1.34
CA LEU A 347 -12.49 -15.71 -2.31
C LEU A 347 -13.30 -15.19 -3.48
N GLY A 348 -13.00 -15.67 -4.68
CA GLY A 348 -13.80 -15.46 -5.88
C GLY A 348 -14.76 -16.63 -6.13
N GLY A 349 -15.90 -16.34 -6.79
CA GLY A 349 -16.83 -17.34 -7.30
C GLY A 349 -17.63 -18.09 -6.24
N ASN A 350 -17.14 -19.21 -5.72
CA ASN A 350 -17.87 -20.05 -4.78
C ASN A 350 -17.47 -19.79 -3.33
N LEU A 351 -18.46 -19.60 -2.45
CA LEU A 351 -18.23 -19.45 -1.01
C LEU A 351 -17.76 -20.78 -0.39
N ARG A 352 -16.60 -20.76 0.28
CA ARG A 352 -16.01 -21.87 1.03
C ARG A 352 -15.64 -21.38 2.42
N LEU A 353 -16.15 -22.02 3.46
CA LEU A 353 -16.09 -21.49 4.82
C LEU A 353 -14.89 -22.02 5.62
N GLN A 354 -14.58 -23.30 5.46
CA GLN A 354 -13.55 -23.94 6.27
C GLN A 354 -12.15 -23.69 5.69
N PRO A 355 -11.12 -23.52 6.53
CA PRO A 355 -9.74 -23.27 6.09
C PRO A 355 -9.25 -24.25 5.03
N GLU A 356 -9.53 -25.52 5.22
CA GLU A 356 -9.09 -26.59 4.32
C GLU A 356 -9.80 -26.54 2.93
N GLN A 357 -11.04 -26.03 2.90
CA GLN A 357 -11.82 -25.90 1.67
C GLN A 357 -11.47 -24.62 0.90
N ARG A 358 -11.12 -23.54 1.64
CA ARG A 358 -10.79 -22.25 1.04
C ARG A 358 -9.32 -22.07 0.71
N ALA A 359 -8.47 -22.99 1.16
CA ALA A 359 -7.05 -22.97 0.83
C ALA A 359 -6.87 -22.92 -0.70
N THR A 360 -6.27 -21.85 -1.20
CA THR A 360 -6.11 -21.59 -2.62
C THR A 360 -4.64 -21.60 -3.02
N PRO A 361 -4.27 -22.22 -4.16
CA PRO A 361 -2.89 -22.22 -4.64
C PRO A 361 -2.37 -20.81 -4.89
N PHE A 362 -1.14 -20.56 -4.49
CA PHE A 362 -0.41 -19.33 -4.79
C PHE A 362 1.04 -19.63 -5.20
N SER A 363 1.70 -18.63 -5.74
CA SER A 363 3.13 -18.67 -6.11
C SER A 363 3.87 -17.49 -5.51
N HIS A 364 5.10 -17.71 -5.06
CA HIS A 364 5.99 -16.62 -4.64
C HIS A 364 6.33 -15.65 -5.77
N ASP A 365 6.20 -16.06 -7.04
CA ASP A 365 6.36 -15.17 -8.20
C ASP A 365 5.20 -14.14 -8.30
N ASP A 366 4.06 -14.43 -7.67
CA ASP A 366 2.88 -13.59 -7.63
C ASP A 366 2.71 -12.87 -6.27
N GLU A 367 3.72 -12.98 -5.38
CA GLU A 367 3.73 -12.47 -4.02
C GLU A 367 4.71 -11.30 -3.88
N ILE A 368 4.27 -10.21 -3.25
CA ILE A 368 5.09 -9.07 -2.85
C ILE A 368 4.99 -8.94 -1.34
N SER A 369 6.12 -8.85 -0.65
CA SER A 369 6.14 -8.73 0.80
C SER A 369 7.18 -7.71 1.26
N HIS A 370 6.68 -6.62 1.83
CA HIS A 370 7.44 -5.56 2.47
C HIS A 370 6.92 -5.33 3.88
N PRO A 371 7.67 -4.71 4.78
CA PRO A 371 7.21 -4.45 6.15
C PRO A 371 5.90 -3.67 6.26
N HIS A 372 5.60 -2.81 5.30
CA HIS A 372 4.42 -1.94 5.24
C HIS A 372 3.35 -2.41 4.26
N TYR A 373 3.64 -3.44 3.45
CA TYR A 373 2.77 -3.86 2.35
C TYR A 373 2.94 -5.33 2.00
N TYR A 374 1.83 -6.01 1.83
CA TYR A 374 1.79 -7.35 1.27
C TYR A 374 0.79 -7.41 0.12
N ALA A 375 1.13 -8.15 -0.92
CA ALA A 375 0.20 -8.43 -2.02
C ALA A 375 0.41 -9.85 -2.55
N VAL A 376 -0.67 -10.45 -3.03
CA VAL A 376 -0.63 -11.74 -3.72
C VAL A 376 -1.73 -11.81 -4.78
N HIS A 377 -1.40 -12.35 -5.95
CA HIS A 377 -2.38 -12.64 -6.98
C HIS A 377 -2.85 -14.09 -6.88
N LEU A 378 -4.08 -14.28 -6.46
CA LEU A 378 -4.72 -15.57 -6.30
C LEU A 378 -5.42 -15.95 -7.62
N LYS A 379 -4.66 -16.50 -8.56
CA LYS A 379 -5.10 -16.78 -9.94
C LYS A 379 -6.33 -17.68 -10.01
N GLN A 380 -6.46 -18.65 -9.10
CA GLN A 380 -7.63 -19.55 -9.06
C GLN A 380 -8.88 -18.83 -8.55
N GLU A 381 -8.71 -17.84 -7.69
CA GLU A 381 -9.78 -16.97 -7.19
C GLU A 381 -10.08 -15.80 -8.14
N HIS A 382 -9.26 -15.60 -9.16
CA HIS A 382 -9.33 -14.46 -10.09
C HIS A 382 -9.33 -13.11 -9.36
N LEU A 383 -8.50 -12.96 -8.35
CA LEU A 383 -8.38 -11.72 -7.59
C LEU A 383 -6.95 -11.45 -7.12
N LYS A 384 -6.63 -10.17 -7.00
CA LYS A 384 -5.47 -9.67 -6.27
C LYS A 384 -5.89 -9.25 -4.88
N ALA A 385 -5.21 -9.74 -3.86
CA ALA A 385 -5.38 -9.30 -2.48
C ALA A 385 -4.16 -8.50 -2.04
N GLU A 386 -4.38 -7.40 -1.34
CA GLU A 386 -3.36 -6.47 -0.85
C GLU A 386 -3.66 -6.09 0.60
N LEU A 387 -2.63 -5.93 1.41
CA LEU A 387 -2.74 -5.68 2.84
C LEU A 387 -1.75 -4.63 3.30
N THR A 388 -2.20 -3.71 4.13
CA THR A 388 -1.37 -2.73 4.85
C THR A 388 -1.92 -2.51 6.26
N ALA A 389 -1.07 -2.09 7.20
CA ALA A 389 -1.47 -1.90 8.60
C ALA A 389 -0.72 -0.75 9.28
N LEU A 390 -1.42 -0.08 10.21
CA LEU A 390 -0.86 0.81 11.23
C LEU A 390 -0.77 0.10 12.58
N SER A 391 -0.75 0.83 13.70
CA SER A 391 -0.66 0.18 15.01
C SER A 391 -1.91 -0.63 15.37
N HIS A 392 -3.09 -0.07 15.19
CA HIS A 392 -4.36 -0.70 15.58
C HIS A 392 -5.24 -1.06 14.38
N THR A 393 -5.05 -0.39 13.24
CA THR A 393 -5.88 -0.53 12.06
C THR A 393 -5.16 -1.22 10.91
N SER A 394 -5.92 -1.79 10.01
CA SER A 394 -5.43 -2.37 8.77
C SER A 394 -6.47 -2.28 7.67
N ILE A 395 -6.02 -2.28 6.43
CA ILE A 395 -6.91 -2.38 5.26
C ILE A 395 -6.52 -3.61 4.44
N LEU A 396 -7.52 -4.44 4.17
CA LEU A 396 -7.48 -5.46 3.13
C LEU A 396 -8.15 -4.88 1.88
N ARG A 397 -7.41 -4.84 0.78
CA ARG A 397 -7.92 -4.45 -0.54
C ARG A 397 -7.96 -5.66 -1.46
N VAL A 398 -9.08 -5.84 -2.17
CA VAL A 398 -9.25 -6.93 -3.14
C VAL A 398 -9.69 -6.34 -4.47
N THR A 399 -9.00 -6.76 -5.53
CA THR A 399 -9.31 -6.35 -6.91
C THR A 399 -9.62 -7.59 -7.74
N PRO A 400 -10.87 -7.81 -8.15
CA PRO A 400 -11.22 -8.93 -9.02
C PRO A 400 -10.70 -8.76 -10.46
N ASP A 401 -10.28 -9.85 -11.09
CA ASP A 401 -9.85 -9.86 -12.51
C ASP A 401 -11.04 -9.84 -13.48
N LYS A 402 -12.21 -10.24 -13.00
CA LYS A 402 -13.45 -10.33 -13.78
C LYS A 402 -14.67 -10.02 -12.92
N ASP A 403 -15.81 -9.77 -13.56
CA ASP A 403 -17.08 -9.58 -12.86
C ASP A 403 -17.52 -10.90 -12.22
N GLU A 404 -17.47 -10.97 -10.90
CA GLU A 404 -17.89 -12.15 -10.13
C GLU A 404 -18.24 -11.81 -8.68
N LEU A 405 -18.79 -12.79 -7.96
CA LEU A 405 -18.98 -12.64 -6.52
C LEU A 405 -17.63 -12.73 -5.79
N VAL A 406 -17.43 -11.81 -4.87
CA VAL A 406 -16.30 -11.79 -3.94
C VAL A 406 -16.83 -12.04 -2.54
N HIS A 407 -16.25 -13.03 -1.86
CA HIS A 407 -16.64 -13.40 -0.51
C HIS A 407 -15.53 -13.06 0.47
N LEU A 408 -15.88 -12.41 1.57
CA LEU A 408 -15.03 -12.36 2.76
C LEU A 408 -15.50 -13.42 3.75
N VAL A 409 -14.57 -14.21 4.26
CA VAL A 409 -14.82 -15.17 5.36
C VAL A 409 -13.98 -14.75 6.54
N ILE A 410 -14.63 -14.50 7.69
CA ILE A 410 -14.02 -13.94 8.89
C ILE A 410 -14.15 -14.96 10.02
N ASN A 411 -13.04 -15.34 10.65
CA ASN A 411 -12.98 -16.29 11.75
C ASN A 411 -12.31 -15.64 12.97
N PRO A 412 -12.88 -15.73 14.17
CA PRO A 412 -12.26 -15.26 15.41
C PRO A 412 -11.16 -16.19 15.94
N ASN A 413 -10.80 -17.27 15.22
CA ASN A 413 -9.73 -18.21 15.54
C ASN A 413 -9.79 -18.83 16.96
N SER A 414 -10.98 -19.06 17.50
CA SER A 414 -11.14 -19.66 18.81
C SER A 414 -11.26 -21.18 18.74
N ASP A 415 -10.17 -21.88 18.98
CA ASP A 415 -10.12 -23.34 18.97
C ASP A 415 -10.79 -23.96 20.22
N GLU A 416 -10.82 -23.21 21.33
CA GLU A 416 -11.49 -23.62 22.58
C GLU A 416 -13.02 -23.50 22.54
N GLY A 417 -13.57 -23.07 21.41
CA GLY A 417 -15.02 -22.91 21.27
C GLY A 417 -15.61 -21.78 22.11
N GLN A 418 -14.85 -20.76 22.45
CA GLN A 418 -15.25 -19.63 23.29
C GLN A 418 -15.35 -18.31 22.52
N GLY A 419 -15.14 -18.33 21.21
CA GLY A 419 -15.17 -17.15 20.36
C GLY A 419 -16.56 -16.58 20.15
N TYR A 420 -16.60 -15.36 19.66
CA TYR A 420 -17.82 -14.64 19.31
C TYR A 420 -17.65 -13.96 17.94
N ILE A 421 -18.71 -13.95 17.17
CA ILE A 421 -18.82 -13.21 15.92
C ILE A 421 -20.23 -12.63 15.76
N GLU A 422 -20.33 -11.36 15.32
CA GLU A 422 -21.57 -10.65 15.08
C GLU A 422 -21.46 -9.76 13.85
N ILE A 423 -22.52 -9.74 13.03
CA ILE A 423 -22.68 -8.81 11.90
C ILE A 423 -23.68 -7.73 12.33
N ASP A 424 -23.20 -6.52 12.53
CA ASP A 424 -24.02 -5.34 12.80
C ASP A 424 -24.37 -4.67 11.47
N THR A 425 -25.58 -4.93 11.01
CA THR A 425 -26.08 -4.39 9.72
C THR A 425 -26.56 -2.95 9.81
N VAL A 426 -26.58 -2.35 11.00
CA VAL A 426 -26.95 -0.94 11.19
C VAL A 426 -25.71 -0.04 11.09
N ASN A 427 -24.62 -0.49 11.69
CA ASN A 427 -23.35 0.23 11.69
C ASN A 427 -22.37 -0.28 10.62
N HIS A 428 -22.76 -1.29 9.82
CA HIS A 428 -21.98 -1.92 8.76
C HIS A 428 -20.60 -2.40 9.25
N VAL A 429 -20.58 -3.11 10.36
CA VAL A 429 -19.37 -3.71 10.92
C VAL A 429 -19.58 -5.18 11.27
N VAL A 430 -18.54 -5.97 11.07
CA VAL A 430 -18.43 -7.29 11.70
C VAL A 430 -17.59 -7.11 12.95
N TYR A 431 -18.13 -7.59 14.08
CA TYR A 431 -17.43 -7.61 15.36
C TYR A 431 -17.17 -9.05 15.79
N GLY A 432 -16.03 -9.28 16.41
CA GLY A 432 -15.74 -10.56 17.02
C GLY A 432 -14.71 -10.45 18.14
N TYR A 433 -14.56 -11.55 18.87
CA TYR A 433 -13.47 -11.68 19.81
C TYR A 433 -13.01 -13.14 19.94
N ASN A 434 -11.73 -13.28 20.30
CA ASN A 434 -11.08 -14.54 20.64
C ASN A 434 -10.49 -14.42 22.06
N PRO A 435 -10.97 -15.21 23.06
CA PRO A 435 -10.44 -15.20 24.40
C PRO A 435 -8.95 -15.62 24.44
N VAL A 436 -8.18 -14.90 25.26
CA VAL A 436 -6.76 -15.21 25.45
C VAL A 436 -6.57 -16.19 26.61
N HIS A 437 -5.82 -17.23 26.34
CA HIS A 437 -5.35 -18.20 27.33
C HIS A 437 -3.87 -17.96 27.71
N ARG A 438 -3.41 -18.57 28.80
CA ARG A 438 -2.01 -18.45 29.24
C ARG A 438 -1.08 -19.06 28.18
N ILE A 439 -0.38 -18.20 27.46
CA ILE A 439 0.37 -18.55 26.25
C ILE A 439 1.48 -19.60 26.47
N TYR A 440 2.15 -19.58 27.63
CA TYR A 440 3.24 -20.53 27.92
C TYR A 440 2.77 -21.89 28.43
N GLN A 441 1.49 -22.01 28.76
CA GLN A 441 0.93 -23.24 29.32
C GLN A 441 0.02 -23.99 28.32
N GLY A 442 0.09 -23.63 27.04
CA GLY A 442 -0.83 -24.13 26.03
C GLY A 442 -2.23 -23.58 26.32
N TRP A 443 -3.25 -24.41 26.16
CA TRP A 443 -4.64 -24.07 26.47
C TRP A 443 -4.91 -23.88 27.97
N GLY A 444 -4.00 -23.36 28.76
CA GLY A 444 -4.10 -23.20 30.20
C GLY A 444 -5.25 -22.28 30.64
N GLU A 445 -5.16 -21.77 31.85
CA GLU A 445 -6.17 -20.88 32.42
C GLU A 445 -6.39 -19.62 31.55
N PRO A 446 -7.64 -19.15 31.41
CA PRO A 446 -7.95 -17.88 30.73
C PRO A 446 -7.11 -16.73 31.28
N ALA A 447 -6.61 -15.89 30.40
CA ALA A 447 -5.82 -14.71 30.77
C ALA A 447 -6.67 -13.59 31.36
N GLY A 448 -7.99 -13.65 31.19
CA GLY A 448 -8.95 -12.67 31.70
C GLY A 448 -9.26 -11.53 30.71
N PHE A 449 -8.72 -11.58 29.50
CA PHE A 449 -9.03 -10.64 28.42
C PHE A 449 -9.15 -11.37 27.08
N SER A 450 -9.54 -10.67 26.03
CA SER A 450 -9.74 -11.21 24.68
C SER A 450 -9.12 -10.30 23.64
N GLY A 451 -8.76 -10.85 22.48
CA GLY A 451 -8.54 -10.05 21.28
C GLY A 451 -9.89 -9.72 20.66
N HIS A 452 -10.30 -8.47 20.76
CA HIS A 452 -11.49 -7.92 20.11
C HIS A 452 -11.10 -7.36 18.75
N PHE A 453 -12.01 -7.47 17.79
CA PHE A 453 -11.79 -6.87 16.47
C PHE A 453 -13.11 -6.33 15.89
N VAL A 454 -12.97 -5.35 15.02
CA VAL A 454 -14.02 -4.82 14.16
C VAL A 454 -13.53 -4.81 12.72
N LEU A 455 -14.42 -5.08 11.77
CA LEU A 455 -14.17 -4.96 10.34
C LEU A 455 -15.34 -4.19 9.73
N ALA A 456 -15.06 -3.00 9.20
CA ALA A 456 -16.04 -2.15 8.54
C ALA A 456 -16.22 -2.57 7.08
N TYR A 457 -17.45 -2.50 6.58
CA TYR A 457 -17.78 -2.81 5.20
C TYR A 457 -18.76 -1.78 4.61
N ASP A 458 -18.71 -1.61 3.29
CA ASP A 458 -19.70 -0.83 2.55
C ASP A 458 -20.85 -1.74 2.12
N GLU A 459 -22.10 -1.25 2.25
CA GLU A 459 -23.28 -2.01 1.86
C GLU A 459 -23.61 -1.94 0.37
N ASP A 460 -23.05 -0.98 -0.37
CA ASP A 460 -23.44 -0.68 -1.76
C ASP A 460 -23.39 -1.89 -2.70
N GLU A 461 -22.40 -2.78 -2.54
CA GLU A 461 -22.26 -3.98 -3.38
C GLU A 461 -22.53 -5.28 -2.58
N LEU A 462 -23.01 -5.18 -1.33
CA LEU A 462 -23.33 -6.35 -0.49
C LEU A 462 -24.59 -7.06 -0.98
N VAL A 463 -24.48 -8.35 -1.31
CA VAL A 463 -25.60 -9.17 -1.83
C VAL A 463 -26.07 -10.24 -0.86
N ASP A 464 -25.17 -10.78 -0.04
CA ASP A 464 -25.51 -11.80 0.97
C ASP A 464 -24.53 -11.76 2.16
N TYR A 465 -24.98 -12.25 3.29
CA TYR A 465 -24.20 -12.37 4.51
C TYR A 465 -24.76 -13.44 5.43
N GLY A 466 -23.97 -13.84 6.42
CA GLY A 466 -24.43 -14.74 7.46
C GLY A 466 -23.32 -15.22 8.37
N VAL A 467 -23.69 -16.09 9.30
CA VAL A 467 -22.75 -16.70 10.25
C VAL A 467 -22.76 -18.23 10.08
N PHE A 468 -21.70 -18.88 10.51
CA PHE A 468 -21.55 -20.33 10.36
C PHE A 468 -20.88 -20.98 11.56
N ASP A 469 -21.11 -22.28 11.69
CA ASP A 469 -20.48 -23.19 12.64
C ASP A 469 -20.06 -24.46 11.89
N GLY A 470 -18.78 -24.61 11.63
CA GLY A 470 -18.31 -25.63 10.69
C GLY A 470 -18.89 -25.40 9.29
N ASP A 471 -19.51 -26.43 8.72
CA ASP A 471 -20.19 -26.34 7.43
C ASP A 471 -21.66 -25.87 7.52
N ASN A 472 -22.18 -25.67 8.74
CA ASN A 472 -23.56 -25.24 8.97
C ASN A 472 -23.69 -23.73 8.78
N ARG A 473 -24.33 -23.33 7.67
CA ARG A 473 -24.57 -21.93 7.29
C ARG A 473 -25.91 -21.43 7.84
N ILE A 474 -25.90 -20.24 8.41
CA ILE A 474 -27.11 -19.52 8.81
C ILE A 474 -27.15 -18.21 7.99
N SER A 475 -27.77 -18.31 6.79
CA SER A 475 -27.95 -17.15 5.91
C SER A 475 -28.78 -16.07 6.63
N ARG A 476 -28.36 -14.81 6.49
CA ARG A 476 -28.91 -13.65 7.21
C ARG A 476 -28.85 -13.80 8.74
N GLY A 477 -28.09 -14.79 9.25
CA GLY A 477 -27.76 -14.89 10.67
C GLY A 477 -26.84 -13.76 11.08
N LEU A 478 -27.08 -13.18 12.27
CA LEU A 478 -26.35 -11.99 12.70
C LEU A 478 -25.26 -12.30 13.73
N LYS A 479 -25.34 -13.42 14.45
CA LYS A 479 -24.35 -13.76 15.49
C LYS A 479 -24.19 -15.26 15.72
N MET A 480 -22.98 -15.61 16.17
CA MET A 480 -22.61 -16.95 16.60
C MET A 480 -21.61 -16.85 17.76
N GLN A 481 -21.72 -17.76 18.73
CA GLN A 481 -20.81 -17.78 19.89
C GLN A 481 -20.66 -19.20 20.46
N ASP A 482 -19.63 -19.36 21.30
CA ASP A 482 -19.41 -20.54 22.16
C ASP A 482 -19.43 -21.87 21.40
N LYS A 483 -18.84 -21.87 20.21
CA LYS A 483 -18.64 -23.07 19.39
C LYS A 483 -17.31 -23.00 18.68
N ALA A 484 -16.76 -24.17 18.42
CA ALA A 484 -15.56 -24.29 17.59
C ALA A 484 -15.87 -23.98 16.13
N ARG A 485 -14.90 -23.42 15.40
CA ARG A 485 -14.96 -23.18 13.95
C ARG A 485 -16.10 -22.25 13.49
N ILE A 486 -16.38 -21.25 14.32
CA ILE A 486 -17.36 -20.22 13.97
C ILE A 486 -16.77 -19.14 13.09
N GLY A 487 -17.65 -18.46 12.38
CA GLY A 487 -17.28 -17.29 11.59
C GLY A 487 -18.46 -16.59 10.96
N ALA A 488 -18.15 -15.53 10.23
CA ALA A 488 -19.09 -14.80 9.41
C ALA A 488 -18.63 -14.81 7.96
N TRP A 489 -19.58 -14.61 7.04
CA TRP A 489 -19.25 -14.28 5.65
C TRP A 489 -20.02 -13.06 5.18
N LEU A 490 -19.40 -12.32 4.29
CA LEU A 490 -20.01 -11.23 3.53
C LEU A 490 -19.77 -11.53 2.05
N THR A 491 -20.76 -11.31 1.20
CA THR A 491 -20.66 -11.54 -0.25
C THR A 491 -20.98 -10.25 -0.99
N PHE A 492 -20.07 -9.85 -1.87
CA PHE A 492 -20.16 -8.61 -2.63
C PHE A 492 -20.18 -8.88 -4.14
N ARG A 493 -20.68 -7.91 -4.93
CA ARG A 493 -20.55 -7.92 -6.39
C ARG A 493 -19.22 -7.28 -6.79
N GLY A 494 -18.24 -8.10 -7.09
CA GLY A 494 -16.99 -7.63 -7.65
C GLY A 494 -17.10 -7.27 -9.11
N LYS A 495 -16.43 -6.19 -9.51
CA LYS A 495 -16.28 -5.76 -10.91
C LYS A 495 -14.82 -5.83 -11.31
N ALA A 496 -14.56 -6.30 -12.52
CA ALA A 496 -13.21 -6.41 -13.06
C ALA A 496 -12.42 -5.11 -12.91
N GLY A 497 -11.27 -5.17 -12.26
CA GLY A 497 -10.36 -4.03 -12.06
C GLY A 497 -10.84 -2.97 -11.05
N LYS A 498 -12.03 -3.11 -10.45
CA LYS A 498 -12.51 -2.21 -9.40
C LYS A 498 -12.16 -2.78 -8.03
N SER A 499 -11.30 -2.09 -7.30
CA SER A 499 -10.91 -2.49 -5.95
C SER A 499 -12.03 -2.27 -4.93
N MET A 500 -12.08 -3.16 -3.94
CA MET A 500 -12.89 -3.06 -2.73
C MET A 500 -11.97 -3.06 -1.53
N GLU A 501 -12.26 -2.25 -0.51
CA GLU A 501 -11.42 -2.06 0.68
C GLU A 501 -12.23 -2.30 1.94
N TRP A 502 -11.63 -2.98 2.91
CA TRP A 502 -12.23 -3.24 4.22
C TRP A 502 -11.24 -2.82 5.30
N LEU A 503 -11.66 -1.86 6.09
CA LEU A 503 -10.90 -1.35 7.23
C LEU A 503 -11.21 -2.18 8.46
N SER A 504 -10.18 -2.67 9.14
CA SER A 504 -10.32 -3.40 10.41
C SER A 504 -9.48 -2.77 11.51
N ALA A 505 -9.87 -3.02 12.75
CA ALA A 505 -9.08 -2.65 13.92
C ALA A 505 -9.21 -3.70 15.02
N SER A 506 -8.20 -3.76 15.89
CA SER A 506 -8.16 -4.65 17.06
C SER A 506 -8.02 -3.87 18.37
N SER A 507 -8.38 -4.55 19.48
CA SER A 507 -8.20 -4.08 20.85
C SER A 507 -8.10 -5.30 21.78
N PHE A 508 -7.32 -5.18 22.85
CA PHE A 508 -7.31 -6.20 23.91
C PHE A 508 -8.25 -5.88 25.09
N THR A 509 -9.00 -4.79 25.01
CA THR A 509 -9.85 -4.34 26.11
C THR A 509 -11.34 -4.56 25.86
N SER A 510 -11.87 -4.05 24.72
CA SER A 510 -13.29 -4.12 24.44
C SER A 510 -13.64 -3.91 22.96
N ARG A 511 -14.91 -4.23 22.62
CA ARG A 511 -15.53 -3.88 21.34
C ARG A 511 -15.49 -2.37 21.08
N GLU A 512 -15.85 -1.60 22.10
CA GLU A 512 -15.92 -0.14 22.05
C GLU A 512 -14.55 0.46 21.75
N ASN A 513 -13.49 -0.10 22.35
CA ASN A 513 -12.13 0.34 22.10
C ASN A 513 -11.60 -0.14 20.73
N ALA A 514 -11.98 -1.32 20.25
CA ALA A 514 -11.65 -1.71 18.87
C ALA A 514 -12.27 -0.73 17.84
N LEU A 515 -13.52 -0.31 18.05
CA LEU A 515 -14.17 0.71 17.23
C LEU A 515 -13.55 2.10 17.46
N GLY A 516 -13.16 2.40 18.70
CA GLY A 516 -12.43 3.61 19.07
C GLY A 516 -11.07 3.72 18.38
N ASN A 517 -10.33 2.62 18.30
CA ASN A 517 -9.05 2.54 17.57
C ASN A 517 -9.25 2.76 16.06
N LEU A 518 -10.28 2.14 15.48
CA LEU A 518 -10.62 2.34 14.07
C LEU A 518 -10.92 3.81 13.76
N ASN A 519 -11.77 4.43 14.54
CA ASN A 519 -12.16 5.84 14.34
C ASN A 519 -11.03 6.79 14.70
N GLY A 520 -10.26 6.49 15.74
CA GLY A 520 -9.17 7.31 16.25
C GLY A 520 -8.02 7.43 15.25
N GLU A 521 -7.51 6.32 14.73
CA GLU A 521 -6.47 6.35 13.70
C GLU A 521 -6.99 6.94 12.40
N ASN A 522 -8.21 6.59 11.97
CA ASN A 522 -8.81 7.18 10.78
C ASN A 522 -8.90 8.72 10.89
N TYR A 523 -9.23 9.26 12.06
CA TYR A 523 -9.26 10.71 12.31
C TYR A 523 -7.86 11.32 12.37
N MET A 524 -6.92 10.69 13.08
CA MET A 524 -5.54 11.18 13.23
C MET A 524 -4.84 11.37 11.88
N PHE A 525 -5.11 10.49 10.93
CA PHE A 525 -4.49 10.52 9.61
C PHE A 525 -5.36 11.18 8.53
N GLY A 526 -6.47 11.85 8.92
CA GLY A 526 -7.28 12.67 8.01
C GLY A 526 -8.17 11.89 7.05
N GLY A 527 -8.49 10.64 7.39
CA GLY A 527 -9.21 9.68 6.55
C GLY A 527 -8.25 8.67 5.92
N LEU A 528 -8.46 7.40 6.20
CA LEU A 528 -7.61 6.31 5.72
C LEU A 528 -8.26 5.61 4.52
N ASP A 529 -7.59 5.66 3.38
CA ASP A 529 -7.72 4.70 2.32
C ASP A 529 -6.47 3.79 2.29
N PHE A 530 -6.48 2.77 1.44
CA PHE A 530 -5.37 1.84 1.35
C PHE A 530 -4.04 2.53 1.05
N ASN A 531 -4.03 3.48 0.14
CA ASN A 531 -2.81 4.12 -0.34
C ASN A 531 -2.21 5.04 0.73
N SER A 532 -3.05 5.84 1.39
CA SER A 532 -2.61 6.71 2.49
C SER A 532 -2.10 5.89 3.68
N MET A 533 -2.81 4.82 4.07
CA MET A 533 -2.35 3.93 5.15
C MET A 533 -1.00 3.29 4.82
N MET A 534 -0.83 2.78 3.59
CA MET A 534 0.43 2.18 3.15
C MET A 534 1.59 3.17 3.16
N GLN A 535 1.33 4.42 2.76
CA GLN A 535 2.33 5.49 2.82
C GLN A 535 2.73 5.80 4.26
N PHE A 536 1.78 5.99 5.18
CA PHE A 536 2.08 6.24 6.59
C PHE A 536 2.86 5.08 7.22
N ALA A 537 2.47 3.84 6.92
CA ALA A 537 3.21 2.67 7.39
C ALA A 537 4.67 2.66 6.88
N ALA A 538 4.90 3.03 5.62
CA ALA A 538 6.25 3.17 5.08
C ALA A 538 7.05 4.31 5.77
N GLU A 539 6.41 5.44 6.07
CA GLU A 539 7.02 6.57 6.78
C GLU A 539 7.48 6.18 8.19
N PHE A 540 6.65 5.45 8.97
CA PHE A 540 7.05 4.93 10.28
C PHE A 540 8.28 4.00 10.21
N TRP A 541 8.36 3.17 9.17
CA TRP A 541 9.55 2.34 8.95
C TRP A 541 10.78 3.15 8.53
N CYS A 542 10.61 4.19 7.72
CA CYS A 542 11.69 5.10 7.37
C CYS A 542 12.23 5.82 8.60
N GLU A 543 11.36 6.30 9.49
CA GLU A 543 11.76 6.88 10.78
C GLU A 543 12.54 5.88 11.64
N ARG A 544 12.08 4.63 11.72
CA ARG A 544 12.78 3.58 12.44
C ARG A 544 14.17 3.30 11.85
N PHE A 545 14.30 3.28 10.53
CA PHE A 545 15.59 3.06 9.87
C PHE A 545 16.54 4.26 10.03
N HIS A 546 15.99 5.46 10.13
CA HIS A 546 16.73 6.70 10.41
C HIS A 546 17.45 6.69 11.76
N THR A 547 17.03 5.86 12.71
CA THR A 547 17.70 5.79 14.01
C THR A 547 19.14 5.30 13.91
N ILE A 548 19.45 4.49 12.88
CA ILE A 548 20.80 3.95 12.63
C ILE A 548 21.06 3.89 11.14
N ASP A 549 21.81 4.86 10.62
CA ASP A 549 22.25 4.85 9.23
C ASP A 549 23.46 3.96 9.02
N VAL A 550 23.39 3.10 8.01
CA VAL A 550 24.47 2.18 7.67
C VAL A 550 24.88 2.37 6.21
N GLU A 551 26.13 2.78 6.00
CA GLU A 551 26.73 2.86 4.67
C GLU A 551 27.69 1.71 4.41
N SER A 552 27.53 1.01 3.31
CA SER A 552 28.46 -0.01 2.84
C SER A 552 28.37 -0.20 1.33
N LYS A 553 29.50 -0.47 0.69
CA LYS A 553 29.53 -0.92 -0.72
C LYS A 553 28.93 -2.32 -0.90
N ASN A 554 28.76 -3.07 0.17
CA ASN A 554 28.16 -4.39 0.16
C ASN A 554 26.66 -4.29 0.52
N LEU A 555 25.84 -4.08 -0.50
CA LEU A 555 24.38 -3.94 -0.34
C LEU A 555 23.72 -5.14 0.37
N SER A 556 24.25 -6.35 0.18
CA SER A 556 23.73 -7.54 0.89
C SER A 556 23.87 -7.41 2.41
N LYS A 557 24.96 -6.81 2.89
CA LYS A 557 25.15 -6.57 4.32
C LYS A 557 24.27 -5.44 4.85
N VAL A 558 24.06 -4.40 4.04
CA VAL A 558 23.11 -3.33 4.37
C VAL A 558 21.70 -3.93 4.52
N ASN A 559 21.26 -4.73 3.56
CA ASN A 559 19.96 -5.40 3.63
C ASN A 559 19.83 -6.37 4.81
N GLN A 560 20.92 -7.08 5.18
CA GLN A 560 20.93 -7.92 6.37
C GLN A 560 20.76 -7.10 7.65
N PHE A 561 21.39 -5.94 7.74
CA PHE A 561 21.27 -5.05 8.90
C PHE A 561 19.83 -4.54 9.05
N TYR A 562 19.28 -3.92 7.99
CA TYR A 562 17.90 -3.42 8.06
C TYR A 562 16.87 -4.55 8.21
N GLY A 563 17.13 -5.72 7.63
CA GLY A 563 16.31 -6.92 7.87
C GLY A 563 16.36 -7.39 9.33
N ALA A 564 17.48 -7.24 10.04
CA ALA A 564 17.58 -7.52 11.46
C ALA A 564 16.82 -6.45 12.28
N LEU A 565 16.98 -5.18 11.93
CA LEU A 565 16.25 -4.06 12.57
C LEU A 565 14.74 -4.18 12.39
N TYR A 566 14.27 -4.61 11.20
CA TYR A 566 12.87 -4.93 10.96
C TYR A 566 12.37 -6.01 11.93
N ARG A 567 13.07 -7.13 12.05
CA ARG A 567 12.65 -8.23 12.92
C ARG A 567 12.76 -7.90 14.42
N SER A 568 13.71 -7.06 14.84
CA SER A 568 13.78 -6.59 16.22
C SER A 568 12.64 -5.63 16.59
N SER A 569 11.95 -5.07 15.61
CA SER A 569 10.80 -4.20 15.83
C SER A 569 9.45 -4.92 15.88
N PHE A 570 9.45 -6.26 15.89
CA PHE A 570 8.24 -7.05 16.11
C PHE A 570 7.80 -7.07 17.58
N LEU A 571 8.75 -7.03 18.49
CA LEU A 571 8.57 -7.07 19.93
C LEU A 571 9.32 -5.89 20.58
N PRO A 572 8.85 -5.35 21.71
CA PRO A 572 7.54 -5.61 22.32
C PRO A 572 6.39 -5.05 21.48
N HIS A 573 5.20 -5.65 21.61
CA HIS A 573 3.99 -5.11 21.00
C HIS A 573 3.41 -3.93 21.82
N GLU A 574 2.84 -2.94 21.19
CA GLU A 574 1.88 -2.05 21.81
C GLU A 574 0.64 -2.85 22.23
N ILE A 575 0.18 -2.70 23.46
CA ILE A 575 -0.98 -3.41 24.00
C ILE A 575 -2.08 -2.46 24.47
N SER A 576 -1.80 -1.16 24.49
CA SER A 576 -2.78 -0.13 24.80
C SER A 576 -3.60 0.24 23.57
N ASP A 577 -4.83 0.66 23.80
CA ASP A 577 -5.68 1.29 22.80
C ASP A 577 -5.30 2.75 22.57
N VAL A 578 -5.83 3.38 21.52
CA VAL A 578 -5.57 4.80 21.19
C VAL A 578 -5.92 5.74 22.35
N ASN A 579 -6.93 5.40 23.16
CA ASN A 579 -7.29 6.15 24.36
C ASN A 579 -6.40 5.87 25.58
N GLY A 580 -5.46 4.92 25.47
CA GLY A 580 -4.52 4.52 26.51
C GLY A 580 -4.99 3.38 27.42
N ASP A 581 -6.20 2.85 27.22
CA ASP A 581 -6.68 1.67 27.95
C ASP A 581 -5.86 0.44 27.58
N TYR A 582 -5.64 -0.46 28.55
CA TYR A 582 -4.88 -1.69 28.30
C TYR A 582 -5.28 -2.81 29.27
N PRO A 583 -5.08 -4.10 28.92
CA PRO A 583 -5.22 -5.19 29.87
C PRO A 583 -3.95 -5.34 30.70
N GLU A 584 -4.09 -5.53 31.99
CA GLU A 584 -2.98 -5.96 32.84
C GLU A 584 -2.78 -7.48 32.68
N PHE A 585 -1.76 -7.91 31.96
CA PHE A 585 -1.54 -9.32 31.60
C PHE A 585 -1.38 -10.25 32.80
N SER A 586 -0.92 -9.73 33.93
CA SER A 586 -0.74 -10.54 35.14
C SER A 586 -2.04 -10.92 35.83
N THR A 587 -3.06 -10.07 35.73
CA THR A 587 -4.34 -10.21 36.43
C THR A 587 -5.54 -10.36 35.47
N GLY A 588 -5.39 -9.99 34.21
CA GLY A 588 -6.49 -9.86 33.25
C GLY A 588 -7.40 -8.67 33.51
N THR A 589 -7.06 -7.80 34.47
CA THR A 589 -7.83 -6.61 34.79
C THR A 589 -7.62 -5.55 33.73
N GLN A 590 -8.69 -4.98 33.22
CA GLN A 590 -8.60 -3.82 32.34
C GLN A 590 -8.26 -2.56 33.13
N VAL A 591 -7.31 -1.79 32.61
CA VAL A 591 -6.92 -0.49 33.15
C VAL A 591 -7.50 0.60 32.28
N ASP A 592 -8.39 1.37 32.84
CA ASP A 592 -8.95 2.58 32.22
C ASP A 592 -7.97 3.74 32.43
N TYR A 593 -7.40 4.22 31.34
CA TYR A 593 -6.39 5.28 31.37
C TYR A 593 -6.98 6.65 31.78
N SER A 594 -8.29 6.85 31.59
CA SER A 594 -8.98 8.08 31.98
C SER A 594 -8.85 8.41 33.48
N VAL A 595 -8.56 7.38 34.31
CA VAL A 595 -8.32 7.54 35.77
C VAL A 595 -7.11 8.41 36.07
N TYR A 596 -6.15 8.53 35.13
CA TYR A 596 -4.92 9.28 35.31
C TYR A 596 -4.99 10.74 34.85
N GLY A 597 -6.15 11.21 34.40
CA GLY A 597 -6.42 12.62 34.06
C GLY A 597 -7.08 12.80 32.68
N ASN A 598 -7.48 14.03 32.40
CA ASN A 598 -8.03 14.41 31.08
C ASN A 598 -6.92 14.53 30.05
N TYR A 599 -6.36 13.43 29.60
CA TYR A 599 -5.45 13.41 28.47
C TYR A 599 -6.24 13.33 27.17
N SER A 600 -5.77 14.05 26.15
CA SER A 600 -6.26 13.83 24.79
C SER A 600 -5.94 12.38 24.40
N PRO A 601 -6.84 11.65 23.75
CA PRO A 601 -6.55 10.28 23.27
C PRO A 601 -5.31 10.24 22.36
N TYR A 602 -4.94 11.37 21.75
CA TYR A 602 -3.75 11.49 20.88
C TYR A 602 -2.42 11.65 21.65
N ASN A 603 -2.47 11.81 22.96
CA ASN A 603 -1.29 11.95 23.84
C ASN A 603 -1.29 10.91 24.96
N ALA A 604 -2.08 9.85 24.84
CA ALA A 604 -2.09 8.76 25.81
C ALA A 604 -0.72 8.07 25.84
N LEU A 605 -0.27 7.68 27.03
CA LEU A 605 0.96 6.91 27.16
C LEU A 605 0.74 5.50 26.60
N LYS A 606 1.61 5.08 25.72
CA LYS A 606 1.60 3.75 25.15
C LYS A 606 2.09 2.72 26.16
N LYS A 607 1.36 1.62 26.27
CA LYS A 607 1.78 0.45 27.04
C LYS A 607 2.29 -0.63 26.10
N TYR A 608 3.45 -1.19 26.41
CA TYR A 608 4.05 -2.29 25.66
C TYR A 608 4.06 -3.57 26.49
N GLY A 609 3.88 -4.69 25.82
CA GLY A 609 3.88 -6.03 26.39
C GLY A 609 4.72 -7.01 25.58
N ASP A 610 4.62 -8.29 25.93
CA ASP A 610 5.31 -9.40 25.27
C ASP A 610 6.83 -9.34 25.37
N PHE A 611 7.33 -8.79 26.47
CA PHE A 611 8.75 -8.81 26.78
C PHE A 611 9.22 -10.22 27.11
N SER A 612 9.74 -10.94 26.14
CA SER A 612 10.43 -12.21 26.39
C SER A 612 11.82 -11.94 26.99
N MET A 613 11.86 -11.56 28.26
CA MET A 613 13.06 -11.05 28.94
C MET A 613 14.27 -11.96 28.82
N TRP A 614 14.04 -13.28 28.78
CA TRP A 614 15.12 -14.25 28.61
C TRP A 614 15.79 -14.15 27.24
N ASP A 615 15.05 -13.81 26.21
CA ASP A 615 15.53 -13.71 24.83
C ASP A 615 16.13 -12.34 24.53
N ILE A 616 15.50 -11.25 25.01
CA ILE A 616 15.79 -9.88 24.59
C ILE A 616 16.86 -9.16 25.42
N TYR A 617 17.21 -9.64 26.61
CA TYR A 617 18.07 -8.90 27.57
C TYR A 617 19.48 -8.64 27.06
N ARG A 618 20.00 -9.45 26.13
CA ARG A 618 21.39 -9.35 25.66
C ARG A 618 21.61 -8.29 24.60
N ALA A 619 20.66 -8.11 23.71
CA ALA A 619 20.85 -7.28 22.54
C ALA A 619 19.71 -6.26 22.36
N GLU A 620 18.48 -6.66 22.47
CA GLU A 620 17.33 -5.80 22.17
C GLU A 620 17.10 -4.72 23.22
N LEU A 621 17.12 -5.07 24.50
CA LEU A 621 17.03 -4.06 25.56
C LEU A 621 18.15 -3.01 25.52
N PRO A 622 19.43 -3.36 25.22
CA PRO A 622 20.45 -2.36 24.97
C PRO A 622 20.26 -1.54 23.70
N LEU A 623 19.47 -1.99 22.74
CA LEU A 623 19.17 -1.28 21.49
C LEU A 623 18.14 -0.17 21.73
N TYR A 624 17.19 -0.37 22.65
CA TYR A 624 16.20 0.63 23.06
C TYR A 624 16.77 1.60 24.11
#